data_6b8c2122816504684eae1f01c16fac34
#
_entry.id   6b8c2122816504684eae1f01c16fac34
#
_cell.length_a   1.000
_cell.length_b   1.000
_cell.length_c   1.000
_cell.angle_alpha   90.00
_cell.angle_beta   90.00
_cell.angle_gamma   90.00
#
_symmetry.space_group_name_H-M   'P 1'
#
loop_
_entity.id
_entity.type
_entity.pdbx_description
1 polymer ?
#
loop_
_entity_poly.entity_id
_entity_poly.type
_entity_poly.pdbx_seq_one_letter_code
_entity_poly.pdbx_strand_id
1 'polypeptide(L)'
;MKFEDETQNLKVRMAIIHGLVVAILAVLGARLYFLQVINGDYYSERAENQRVRRLRIPAPRGAIFARDGKTILVDSRSTYNIILAGEDMKGKDLGALVEPLSQGLDVAPDILHERFEQAGHQAAFEELTVKEGATSADIAWVEAHMLELPMLLIREQPQRRYPSNDTLAHVLGYVGEISPEQLKQPKFKDNTDNPYRAGDIVGQEGLESTYDKYLRGRDGYREVEVDSRGRIQRELSVALPQPGQDLVTTIDLDLQLTAEEQLRNSPNKRGVIVVMEPQSGEILAMASYPTFDPNLFSQRISTPEGRKEANALLRDPLTPLFNRAIRGRYPPGSTWKIPMAVAGLQQGAITIKNSHLVCGGGIQVGNKFTRCMGSHGSPELHVAIRNSCDGYFYRLGLKMGLDGIMKMVDEFDLNKKTGVDLPHELVSWTPSREFKARFTPKGGDPTWKDIDTVYASFGQVYDFVTPLAMLRAQVAVANGGRLYVPHLLKEARPVKGIGPFAERARQTFDRPDPKLLDIPADQHQLVVGGMWGVVNEPGGTGGATRIAGFDIAGKTGTAQVVGLGKDTGKNKDHSWFVSYAPAWKPEIAMIALIENVGFGGKFAAPAVHNIYNTYLSKAHPELAPKTGPQASTEVATR
;
A
#
# COMPACT_ATOMS: atom_id res chain seq x y z
N MET A 1 -51.38 -17.33 -89.57
CA MET A 1 -51.14 -18.34 -88.48
C MET A 1 -49.87 -18.15 -87.68
N LYS A 2 -48.74 -17.71 -88.23
CA LYS A 2 -47.53 -17.54 -87.39
C LYS A 2 -47.52 -16.33 -86.44
N PHE A 3 -48.20 -15.25 -86.76
CA PHE A 3 -48.25 -14.03 -85.94
C PHE A 3 -49.23 -14.08 -84.77
N GLU A 4 -50.23 -14.94 -84.80
CA GLU A 4 -51.17 -15.14 -83.67
C GLU A 4 -50.58 -15.99 -82.56
N ASP A 5 -49.75 -16.98 -82.92
CA ASP A 5 -49.09 -17.86 -81.97
C ASP A 5 -47.96 -17.12 -81.12
N GLU A 6 -47.23 -16.23 -81.76
CA GLU A 6 -46.24 -15.37 -81.08
C GLU A 6 -46.89 -14.36 -80.12
N THR A 7 -48.06 -13.79 -80.45
CA THR A 7 -48.74 -12.89 -79.53
C THR A 7 -49.45 -13.54 -78.39
N GLN A 8 -49.89 -14.83 -78.52
CA GLN A 8 -50.40 -15.59 -77.41
C GLN A 8 -49.27 -16.04 -76.43
N ASN A 9 -48.12 -16.45 -76.96
CA ASN A 9 -46.96 -16.75 -76.17
C ASN A 9 -46.44 -15.52 -75.40
N LEU A 10 -46.48 -14.37 -75.99
CA LEU A 10 -46.10 -13.10 -75.35
C LEU A 10 -47.05 -12.76 -74.19
N LYS A 11 -48.37 -12.90 -74.38
CA LYS A 11 -49.38 -12.66 -73.33
C LYS A 11 -49.22 -13.62 -72.16
N VAL A 12 -48.93 -14.90 -72.39
CA VAL A 12 -48.70 -15.86 -71.36
C VAL A 12 -47.41 -15.55 -70.58
N ARG A 13 -46.32 -15.19 -71.25
CA ARG A 13 -45.06 -14.77 -70.59
C ARG A 13 -45.26 -13.49 -69.79
N MET A 14 -45.97 -12.53 -70.31
CA MET A 14 -46.32 -11.29 -69.59
C MET A 14 -47.19 -11.60 -68.34
N ALA A 15 -48.19 -12.45 -68.46
CA ALA A 15 -49.01 -12.87 -67.32
C ALA A 15 -48.20 -13.59 -66.23
N ILE A 16 -47.23 -14.44 -66.60
CA ILE A 16 -46.31 -15.08 -65.67
C ILE A 16 -45.43 -14.05 -64.96
N ILE A 17 -44.88 -13.09 -65.73
CA ILE A 17 -44.05 -12.00 -65.14
C ILE A 17 -44.89 -11.16 -64.20
N HIS A 18 -46.10 -10.76 -64.56
CA HIS A 18 -47.01 -10.01 -63.68
C HIS A 18 -47.38 -10.81 -62.43
N GLY A 19 -47.65 -12.10 -62.56
CA GLY A 19 -47.92 -13.00 -61.43
C GLY A 19 -46.73 -13.05 -60.47
N LEU A 20 -45.52 -13.16 -61.01
CA LEU A 20 -44.28 -13.19 -60.22
C LEU A 20 -44.01 -11.85 -59.51
N VAL A 21 -44.25 -10.74 -60.19
CA VAL A 21 -44.13 -9.39 -59.58
C VAL A 21 -45.15 -9.23 -58.44
N VAL A 22 -46.42 -9.62 -58.67
CA VAL A 22 -47.46 -9.55 -57.63
C VAL A 22 -47.10 -10.48 -56.44
N ALA A 23 -46.60 -11.65 -56.69
CA ALA A 23 -46.17 -12.57 -55.64
C ALA A 23 -45.00 -11.98 -54.82
N ILE A 24 -44.01 -11.39 -55.48
CA ILE A 24 -42.88 -10.69 -54.78
C ILE A 24 -43.43 -9.51 -53.97
N LEU A 25 -44.30 -8.69 -54.53
CA LEU A 25 -44.90 -7.56 -53.78
C LEU A 25 -45.75 -8.02 -52.60
N ALA A 26 -46.48 -9.15 -52.73
CA ALA A 26 -47.24 -9.70 -51.64
C ALA A 26 -46.32 -10.22 -50.49
N VAL A 27 -45.20 -10.90 -50.84
CA VAL A 27 -44.20 -11.32 -49.87
C VAL A 27 -43.55 -10.10 -49.18
N LEU A 28 -43.18 -9.06 -49.92
CA LEU A 28 -42.65 -7.83 -49.40
C LEU A 28 -43.66 -7.10 -48.49
N GLY A 29 -44.93 -7.03 -48.92
CA GLY A 29 -46.02 -6.45 -48.11
C GLY A 29 -46.27 -7.24 -46.82
N ALA A 30 -46.31 -8.56 -46.88
CA ALA A 30 -46.44 -9.41 -45.72
C ALA A 30 -45.23 -9.26 -44.76
N ARG A 31 -44.02 -9.15 -45.30
CA ARG A 31 -42.82 -8.88 -44.53
C ARG A 31 -42.84 -7.51 -43.88
N LEU A 32 -43.28 -6.48 -44.61
CA LEU A 32 -43.43 -5.12 -44.09
C LEU A 32 -44.46 -5.05 -42.98
N TYR A 33 -45.62 -5.71 -43.16
CA TYR A 33 -46.65 -5.83 -42.13
C TYR A 33 -46.11 -6.52 -40.86
N PHE A 34 -45.40 -7.63 -41.04
CA PHE A 34 -44.75 -8.34 -39.91
C PHE A 34 -43.76 -7.43 -39.15
N LEU A 35 -42.94 -6.68 -39.88
CA LEU A 35 -41.93 -5.80 -39.25
C LEU A 35 -42.54 -4.56 -38.60
N GLN A 36 -43.56 -3.94 -39.23
CA GLN A 36 -44.10 -2.64 -38.78
C GLN A 36 -45.28 -2.77 -37.83
N VAL A 37 -46.11 -3.84 -37.98
CA VAL A 37 -47.33 -3.99 -37.18
C VAL A 37 -47.14 -5.06 -36.09
N ILE A 38 -46.65 -6.26 -36.44
CA ILE A 38 -46.53 -7.36 -35.47
C ILE A 38 -45.35 -7.13 -34.52
N ASN A 39 -44.23 -6.69 -35.07
CA ASN A 39 -43.01 -6.43 -34.28
C ASN A 39 -42.66 -4.92 -34.22
N GLY A 40 -43.60 -4.05 -34.51
CA GLY A 40 -43.38 -2.60 -34.57
C GLY A 40 -42.83 -2.04 -33.26
N ASP A 41 -43.46 -2.41 -32.14
CA ASP A 41 -43.05 -1.97 -30.82
C ASP A 41 -41.64 -2.45 -30.49
N TYR A 42 -41.31 -3.71 -30.78
CA TYR A 42 -39.98 -4.27 -30.58
C TYR A 42 -38.90 -3.54 -31.38
N TYR A 43 -39.16 -3.26 -32.66
CA TYR A 43 -38.18 -2.55 -33.48
C TYR A 43 -38.10 -1.06 -33.14
N SER A 44 -39.23 -0.44 -32.74
CA SER A 44 -39.25 0.95 -32.25
C SER A 44 -38.44 1.09 -30.95
N GLU A 45 -38.69 0.24 -29.97
CA GLU A 45 -37.92 0.21 -28.72
C GLU A 45 -36.44 -0.03 -28.98
N ARG A 46 -36.12 -0.94 -29.89
CA ARG A 46 -34.72 -1.22 -30.27
C ARG A 46 -34.08 -0.04 -31.00
N ALA A 47 -34.83 0.69 -31.84
CA ALA A 47 -34.35 1.90 -32.50
C ALA A 47 -34.11 3.03 -31.50
N GLU A 48 -35.02 3.23 -30.53
CA GLU A 48 -34.84 4.21 -29.47
C GLU A 48 -33.64 3.87 -28.58
N ASN A 49 -33.48 2.60 -28.17
CA ASN A 49 -32.32 2.13 -27.39
C ASN A 49 -31.01 2.28 -28.16
N GLN A 50 -31.01 2.28 -29.49
CA GLN A 50 -29.84 2.55 -30.32
C GLN A 50 -29.56 4.03 -30.51
N ARG A 51 -30.57 4.89 -30.33
CA ARG A 51 -30.51 6.33 -30.53
C ARG A 51 -30.08 7.08 -29.27
N VAL A 52 -30.36 6.52 -28.08
CA VAL A 52 -29.96 7.10 -26.79
C VAL A 52 -28.72 6.41 -26.28
N ARG A 53 -27.70 7.20 -25.96
CA ARG A 53 -26.44 6.73 -25.40
C ARG A 53 -26.16 7.36 -24.07
N ARG A 54 -25.55 6.57 -23.15
CA ARG A 54 -25.06 7.04 -21.87
C ARG A 54 -23.56 7.23 -21.93
N LEU A 55 -23.13 8.49 -21.94
CA LEU A 55 -21.74 8.89 -21.82
C LEU A 55 -21.41 9.06 -20.35
N ARG A 56 -20.39 8.36 -19.89
CA ARG A 56 -19.96 8.37 -18.48
C ARG A 56 -19.28 9.70 -18.12
N ILE A 57 -19.56 10.19 -16.92
CA ILE A 57 -18.84 11.30 -16.28
C ILE A 57 -18.11 10.71 -15.09
N PRO A 58 -16.77 10.58 -15.12
CA PRO A 58 -16.01 9.99 -14.01
C PRO A 58 -16.19 10.78 -12.73
N ALA A 59 -16.38 10.09 -11.62
CA ALA A 59 -16.46 10.71 -10.31
C ALA A 59 -15.06 11.04 -9.77
N PRO A 60 -14.87 12.21 -9.12
CA PRO A 60 -13.64 12.49 -8.41
C PRO A 60 -13.49 11.54 -7.21
N ARG A 61 -12.28 11.02 -7.00
CA ARG A 61 -11.93 10.22 -5.82
C ARG A 61 -11.90 11.11 -4.59
N GLY A 62 -12.34 10.58 -3.45
CA GLY A 62 -12.24 11.25 -2.16
C GLY A 62 -10.78 11.60 -1.79
N ALA A 63 -10.59 12.65 -1.01
CA ALA A 63 -9.28 13.07 -0.55
C ALA A 63 -8.80 12.18 0.61
N ILE A 64 -7.48 12.16 0.85
CA ILE A 64 -6.88 11.51 2.01
C ILE A 64 -6.23 12.60 2.87
N PHE A 65 -6.58 12.61 4.13
CA PHE A 65 -6.13 13.61 5.10
C PHE A 65 -5.24 12.99 6.18
N ALA A 66 -4.36 13.80 6.75
CA ALA A 66 -3.62 13.48 7.95
C ALA A 66 -4.55 13.38 9.18
N ARG A 67 -4.01 13.01 10.34
CA ARG A 67 -4.73 12.82 11.63
C ARG A 67 -5.57 14.03 12.06
N ASP A 68 -5.14 15.23 11.70
CA ASP A 68 -5.84 16.49 12.00
C ASP A 68 -7.13 16.69 11.21
N GLY A 69 -7.36 15.86 10.19
CA GLY A 69 -8.50 15.92 9.29
C GLY A 69 -8.57 17.18 8.42
N LYS A 70 -7.47 17.92 8.31
CA LYS A 70 -7.34 19.18 7.56
C LYS A 70 -6.21 19.14 6.55
N THR A 71 -5.06 18.62 6.93
CA THR A 71 -3.89 18.53 6.06
C THR A 71 -4.11 17.49 4.98
N ILE A 72 -4.10 17.91 3.72
CA ILE A 72 -4.32 17.07 2.55
C ILE A 72 -3.05 16.28 2.24
N LEU A 73 -3.14 14.96 2.24
CA LEU A 73 -2.09 14.05 1.83
C LEU A 73 -2.24 13.64 0.36
N VAL A 74 -3.49 13.47 -0.10
CA VAL A 74 -3.81 13.14 -1.49
C VAL A 74 -5.12 13.81 -1.88
N ASP A 75 -5.16 14.41 -3.05
CA ASP A 75 -6.39 15.00 -3.62
C ASP A 75 -6.62 14.55 -5.08
N SER A 76 -7.72 15.02 -5.66
CA SER A 76 -8.01 14.89 -7.08
C SER A 76 -8.20 16.29 -7.65
N ARG A 77 -7.45 16.61 -8.69
CA ARG A 77 -7.60 17.87 -9.44
C ARG A 77 -8.24 17.62 -10.79
N SER A 78 -9.06 18.55 -11.22
CA SER A 78 -9.53 18.57 -12.59
C SER A 78 -8.37 18.85 -13.55
N THR A 79 -8.20 17.97 -14.52
CA THR A 79 -7.22 18.10 -15.60
C THR A 79 -7.90 17.77 -16.93
N TYR A 80 -7.22 18.09 -18.03
CA TYR A 80 -7.70 17.75 -19.35
C TYR A 80 -7.01 16.48 -19.84
N ASN A 81 -7.81 15.55 -20.39
CA ASN A 81 -7.30 14.38 -21.10
C ASN A 81 -7.59 14.52 -22.59
N ILE A 82 -6.69 14.01 -23.40
CA ILE A 82 -6.89 13.90 -24.85
C ILE A 82 -7.42 12.51 -25.13
N ILE A 83 -8.57 12.46 -25.81
CA ILE A 83 -9.27 11.21 -26.13
C ILE A 83 -9.52 11.11 -27.63
N LEU A 84 -9.64 9.87 -28.12
CA LEU A 84 -10.18 9.58 -29.44
C LEU A 84 -11.66 9.19 -29.32
N ALA A 85 -12.52 9.84 -30.12
CA ALA A 85 -13.91 9.47 -30.19
C ALA A 85 -14.06 8.11 -30.89
N GLY A 86 -14.66 7.11 -30.20
CA GLY A 86 -14.70 5.72 -30.64
C GLY A 86 -15.35 5.52 -32.03
N GLU A 87 -16.34 6.34 -32.35
CA GLU A 87 -17.08 6.27 -33.62
C GLU A 87 -16.24 6.69 -34.81
N ASP A 88 -15.39 7.69 -34.61
CA ASP A 88 -14.52 8.23 -35.66
C ASP A 88 -13.28 7.36 -35.88
N MET A 89 -13.02 6.38 -35.01
CA MET A 89 -11.96 5.37 -35.15
C MET A 89 -12.35 4.22 -36.09
N LYS A 90 -13.65 3.98 -36.27
CA LYS A 90 -14.14 2.81 -37.02
C LYS A 90 -13.71 2.86 -38.50
N GLY A 91 -12.94 1.83 -38.88
CA GLY A 91 -12.46 1.67 -40.28
C GLY A 91 -11.23 2.52 -40.61
N LYS A 92 -10.62 3.21 -39.61
CA LYS A 92 -9.34 3.91 -39.78
C LYS A 92 -8.20 3.01 -39.35
N ASP A 93 -7.05 3.18 -39.99
CA ASP A 93 -5.79 2.56 -39.57
C ASP A 93 -5.24 3.34 -38.36
N LEU A 94 -5.51 2.84 -37.16
CA LEU A 94 -5.01 3.43 -35.92
C LEU A 94 -3.47 3.38 -35.83
N GLY A 95 -2.85 2.40 -36.49
CA GLY A 95 -1.38 2.29 -36.57
C GLY A 95 -0.75 3.52 -37.21
N ALA A 96 -1.39 4.10 -38.22
CA ALA A 96 -0.91 5.31 -38.87
C ALA A 96 -0.96 6.57 -37.96
N LEU A 97 -1.75 6.54 -36.88
CA LEU A 97 -1.85 7.64 -35.93
C LEU A 97 -0.76 7.61 -34.84
N VAL A 98 -0.07 6.49 -34.66
CA VAL A 98 0.92 6.31 -33.57
C VAL A 98 2.01 7.36 -33.65
N GLU A 99 2.65 7.50 -34.79
CA GLU A 99 3.78 8.42 -34.95
C GLU A 99 3.38 9.90 -34.76
N PRO A 100 2.31 10.41 -35.43
CA PRO A 100 1.88 11.79 -35.22
C PRO A 100 1.46 12.09 -33.76
N LEU A 101 0.73 11.17 -33.12
CA LEU A 101 0.28 11.35 -31.73
C LEU A 101 1.43 11.24 -30.75
N SER A 102 2.39 10.34 -31.00
CA SER A 102 3.58 10.19 -30.16
C SER A 102 4.42 11.47 -30.17
N GLN A 103 4.69 12.02 -31.35
CA GLN A 103 5.50 13.23 -31.47
C GLN A 103 4.75 14.49 -31.01
N GLY A 104 3.47 14.60 -31.36
CA GLY A 104 2.68 15.80 -31.06
C GLY A 104 2.23 15.92 -29.61
N LEU A 105 2.01 14.79 -28.97
CA LEU A 105 1.48 14.73 -27.60
C LEU A 105 2.48 14.19 -26.58
N ASP A 106 3.72 13.88 -26.98
CA ASP A 106 4.73 13.28 -26.09
C ASP A 106 4.21 12.03 -25.35
N VAL A 107 3.62 11.09 -26.12
CA VAL A 107 3.16 9.79 -25.61
C VAL A 107 4.04 8.69 -26.16
N ALA A 108 4.43 7.76 -25.30
CA ALA A 108 5.27 6.64 -25.71
C ALA A 108 4.56 5.77 -26.76
N PRO A 109 5.20 5.40 -27.90
CA PRO A 109 4.59 4.64 -28.98
C PRO A 109 4.01 3.30 -28.54
N ASP A 110 4.69 2.60 -27.61
CA ASP A 110 4.25 1.32 -27.05
C ASP A 110 2.91 1.43 -26.30
N ILE A 111 2.69 2.56 -25.61
CA ILE A 111 1.43 2.84 -24.93
C ILE A 111 0.30 3.07 -25.94
N LEU A 112 0.58 3.81 -27.00
CA LEU A 112 -0.42 4.03 -28.05
C LEU A 112 -0.81 2.71 -28.74
N HIS A 113 0.16 1.85 -29.04
CA HIS A 113 -0.11 0.51 -29.58
C HIS A 113 -0.98 -0.33 -28.63
N GLU A 114 -0.62 -0.40 -27.34
CA GLU A 114 -1.40 -1.12 -26.35
C GLU A 114 -2.84 -0.61 -26.23
N ARG A 115 -3.03 0.70 -26.19
CA ARG A 115 -4.35 1.34 -26.14
C ARG A 115 -5.19 1.08 -27.40
N PHE A 116 -4.55 1.10 -28.58
CA PHE A 116 -5.22 0.83 -29.84
C PHE A 116 -5.62 -0.64 -29.99
N GLU A 117 -4.82 -1.57 -29.49
CA GLU A 117 -5.18 -2.99 -29.41
C GLU A 117 -6.39 -3.21 -28.47
N GLN A 118 -6.40 -2.56 -27.31
CA GLN A 118 -7.53 -2.60 -26.38
C GLN A 118 -8.80 -2.04 -27.02
N ALA A 119 -8.71 -0.93 -27.77
CA ALA A 119 -9.84 -0.32 -28.46
C ALA A 119 -10.49 -1.26 -29.48
N GLY A 120 -9.72 -2.17 -30.09
CA GLY A 120 -10.23 -3.20 -31.00
C GLY A 120 -11.20 -4.19 -30.34
N HIS A 121 -11.18 -4.30 -29.02
CA HIS A 121 -12.05 -5.18 -28.21
C HIS A 121 -13.18 -4.42 -27.50
N GLN A 122 -13.21 -3.10 -27.56
CA GLN A 122 -14.22 -2.25 -26.94
C GLN A 122 -15.41 -1.98 -27.88
N ALA A 123 -16.52 -1.50 -27.32
CA ALA A 123 -17.67 -1.11 -28.13
C ALA A 123 -17.31 0.12 -28.99
N ALA A 124 -17.76 0.14 -30.24
CA ALA A 124 -17.41 1.16 -31.26
C ALA A 124 -17.69 2.62 -30.86
N PHE A 125 -18.33 2.86 -29.74
CA PHE A 125 -18.69 4.19 -29.21
C PHE A 125 -17.91 4.56 -27.93
N GLU A 126 -17.06 3.68 -27.40
CA GLU A 126 -16.26 4.00 -26.24
C GLU A 126 -15.11 4.93 -26.61
N GLU A 127 -14.92 5.95 -25.78
CA GLU A 127 -13.84 6.92 -25.94
C GLU A 127 -12.52 6.27 -25.49
N LEU A 128 -11.48 6.44 -26.29
CA LEU A 128 -10.14 5.93 -25.96
C LEU A 128 -9.27 7.07 -25.46
N THR A 129 -8.75 6.98 -24.24
CA THR A 129 -7.82 7.98 -23.70
C THR A 129 -6.45 7.83 -24.37
N VAL A 130 -6.00 8.88 -25.06
CA VAL A 130 -4.69 8.96 -25.72
C VAL A 130 -3.64 9.50 -24.75
N LYS A 131 -3.95 10.59 -24.04
CA LYS A 131 -3.06 11.21 -23.06
C LYS A 131 -3.85 11.71 -21.86
N GLU A 132 -3.38 11.38 -20.67
CA GLU A 132 -3.89 11.91 -19.41
C GLU A 132 -3.08 13.13 -18.99
N GLY A 133 -3.72 14.09 -18.30
CA GLY A 133 -3.05 15.27 -17.79
C GLY A 133 -2.46 16.16 -18.89
N ALA A 134 -3.24 16.46 -19.93
CA ALA A 134 -2.80 17.29 -21.03
C ALA A 134 -2.32 18.67 -20.57
N THR A 135 -1.16 19.06 -21.03
CA THR A 135 -0.57 20.40 -20.82
C THR A 135 -1.23 21.43 -21.74
N SER A 136 -0.98 22.71 -21.49
CA SER A 136 -1.43 23.77 -22.40
C SER A 136 -0.83 23.61 -23.82
N ALA A 137 0.36 23.04 -23.94
CA ALA A 137 0.97 22.74 -25.24
C ALA A 137 0.24 21.62 -25.98
N ASP A 138 -0.15 20.55 -25.27
CA ASP A 138 -0.93 19.46 -25.83
C ASP A 138 -2.30 19.93 -26.33
N ILE A 139 -2.96 20.76 -25.52
CA ILE A 139 -4.26 21.37 -25.88
C ILE A 139 -4.10 22.20 -27.15
N ALA A 140 -3.10 23.08 -27.22
CA ALA A 140 -2.83 23.90 -28.39
C ALA A 140 -2.50 23.05 -29.63
N TRP A 141 -1.77 21.94 -29.45
CA TRP A 141 -1.48 21.02 -30.54
C TRP A 141 -2.76 20.35 -31.07
N VAL A 142 -3.64 19.86 -30.18
CA VAL A 142 -4.93 19.28 -30.60
C VAL A 142 -5.80 20.29 -31.33
N GLU A 143 -5.90 21.51 -30.82
CA GLU A 143 -6.66 22.59 -31.45
C GLU A 143 -6.11 22.94 -32.85
N ALA A 144 -4.80 22.98 -33.00
CA ALA A 144 -4.14 23.24 -34.28
C ALA A 144 -4.40 22.15 -35.32
N HIS A 145 -4.55 20.88 -34.91
CA HIS A 145 -4.75 19.72 -35.77
C HIS A 145 -6.22 19.26 -35.85
N MET A 146 -7.18 20.02 -35.29
CA MET A 146 -8.59 19.63 -35.21
C MET A 146 -9.20 19.34 -36.58
N LEU A 147 -8.76 20.03 -37.66
CA LEU A 147 -9.24 19.78 -39.02
C LEU A 147 -8.69 18.47 -39.62
N GLU A 148 -7.48 18.09 -39.27
CA GLU A 148 -6.82 16.88 -39.76
C GLU A 148 -7.21 15.65 -38.94
N LEU A 149 -7.37 15.83 -37.63
CA LEU A 149 -7.68 14.81 -36.64
C LEU A 149 -8.97 15.14 -35.86
N PRO A 150 -10.13 15.24 -36.53
CA PRO A 150 -11.40 15.65 -35.90
C PRO A 150 -11.89 14.67 -34.82
N MET A 151 -11.30 13.47 -34.74
CA MET A 151 -11.60 12.49 -33.72
C MET A 151 -10.91 12.76 -32.37
N LEU A 152 -9.93 13.68 -32.32
CA LEU A 152 -9.30 14.08 -31.07
C LEU A 152 -10.21 15.06 -30.33
N LEU A 153 -10.51 14.73 -29.09
CA LEU A 153 -11.32 15.55 -28.20
C LEU A 153 -10.56 15.82 -26.90
N ILE A 154 -10.82 17.00 -26.33
CA ILE A 154 -10.30 17.38 -25.03
C ILE A 154 -11.42 17.14 -24.01
N ARG A 155 -11.13 16.35 -22.96
CA ARG A 155 -12.08 16.05 -21.88
C ARG A 155 -11.52 16.46 -20.55
N GLU A 156 -12.29 17.18 -19.77
CA GLU A 156 -11.98 17.44 -18.39
C GLU A 156 -12.26 16.17 -17.56
N GLN A 157 -11.24 15.72 -16.82
CA GLN A 157 -11.33 14.53 -15.95
C GLN A 157 -10.57 14.74 -14.65
N PRO A 158 -11.03 14.13 -13.54
CA PRO A 158 -10.30 14.20 -12.27
C PRO A 158 -9.02 13.36 -12.35
N GLN A 159 -7.88 13.98 -12.05
CA GLN A 159 -6.58 13.30 -11.94
C GLN A 159 -6.10 13.27 -10.50
N ARG A 160 -5.57 12.12 -10.06
CA ARG A 160 -5.04 11.92 -8.73
C ARG A 160 -3.71 12.66 -8.54
N ARG A 161 -3.55 13.33 -7.39
CA ARG A 161 -2.35 14.09 -7.08
C ARG A 161 -1.88 13.79 -5.66
N TYR A 162 -0.57 13.62 -5.51
CA TYR A 162 0.16 13.43 -4.27
C TYR A 162 1.02 14.68 -4.02
N PRO A 163 0.54 15.69 -3.26
CA PRO A 163 1.19 17.00 -3.15
C PRO A 163 2.59 16.95 -2.56
N SER A 164 2.85 15.98 -1.69
CA SER A 164 4.14 15.81 -0.99
C SER A 164 5.08 14.83 -1.71
N ASN A 165 4.83 14.53 -2.99
CA ASN A 165 5.64 13.63 -3.83
C ASN A 165 5.92 12.29 -3.15
N ASP A 166 7.18 12.03 -2.74
CA ASP A 166 7.65 10.75 -2.20
C ASP A 166 7.30 10.51 -0.71
N THR A 167 6.76 11.51 -0.02
CA THR A 167 6.32 11.37 1.38
C THR A 167 5.13 10.43 1.48
N LEU A 168 5.20 9.47 2.42
CA LEU A 168 4.15 8.46 2.66
C LEU A 168 3.87 7.53 1.48
N ALA A 169 4.69 7.47 0.44
CA ALA A 169 4.42 6.72 -0.77
C ALA A 169 4.00 5.26 -0.49
N HIS A 170 4.67 4.57 0.43
CA HIS A 170 4.37 3.17 0.79
C HIS A 170 3.08 3.00 1.61
N VAL A 171 2.60 4.07 2.26
CA VAL A 171 1.35 4.09 3.04
C VAL A 171 0.18 4.46 2.14
N LEU A 172 0.29 5.58 1.44
CA LEU A 172 -0.74 6.06 0.54
C LEU A 172 -0.92 5.11 -0.65
N GLY A 173 0.17 4.60 -1.20
CA GLY A 173 0.18 3.85 -2.43
C GLY A 173 0.01 4.76 -3.64
N TYR A 174 -0.52 4.22 -4.73
CA TYR A 174 -0.78 4.95 -5.97
C TYR A 174 -1.99 4.37 -6.71
N VAL A 175 -2.50 5.12 -7.65
CA VAL A 175 -3.57 4.68 -8.55
C VAL A 175 -3.01 4.37 -9.93
N GLY A 176 -3.71 3.51 -10.66
CA GLY A 176 -3.40 3.16 -12.03
C GLY A 176 -4.60 2.51 -12.71
N GLU A 177 -4.52 2.32 -14.02
CA GLU A 177 -5.56 1.66 -14.79
C GLU A 177 -5.73 0.20 -14.33
N ILE A 178 -6.99 -0.26 -14.25
CA ILE A 178 -7.32 -1.63 -13.86
C ILE A 178 -6.90 -2.63 -14.95
N SER A 179 -6.17 -3.67 -14.55
CA SER A 179 -5.76 -4.70 -15.51
C SER A 179 -6.87 -5.72 -15.78
N PRO A 180 -6.83 -6.43 -16.93
CA PRO A 180 -7.77 -7.51 -17.23
C PRO A 180 -7.77 -8.63 -16.18
N GLU A 181 -6.61 -8.88 -15.52
CA GLU A 181 -6.48 -9.85 -14.44
C GLU A 181 -7.15 -9.37 -13.17
N GLN A 182 -7.04 -8.07 -12.85
CA GLN A 182 -7.71 -7.47 -11.71
C GLN A 182 -9.22 -7.52 -11.86
N LEU A 183 -9.76 -7.25 -13.04
CA LEU A 183 -11.21 -7.34 -13.31
C LEU A 183 -11.80 -8.73 -13.02
N LYS A 184 -11.00 -9.79 -13.06
CA LYS A 184 -11.44 -11.17 -12.75
C LYS A 184 -11.49 -11.44 -11.24
N GLN A 185 -10.87 -10.61 -10.41
CA GLN A 185 -10.80 -10.81 -8.96
C GLN A 185 -12.15 -10.50 -8.28
N PRO A 186 -12.53 -11.23 -7.22
CA PRO A 186 -13.78 -11.01 -6.49
C PRO A 186 -13.95 -9.55 -6.03
N LYS A 187 -12.88 -8.93 -5.53
CA LYS A 187 -12.85 -7.53 -5.07
C LYS A 187 -13.46 -6.56 -6.09
N PHE A 188 -13.28 -6.80 -7.39
CA PHE A 188 -13.72 -5.91 -8.45
C PHE A 188 -15.04 -6.37 -9.12
N LYS A 189 -15.45 -7.66 -8.93
CA LYS A 189 -16.69 -8.20 -9.48
C LYS A 189 -17.92 -7.88 -8.64
N ASP A 190 -17.77 -7.79 -7.31
CA ASP A 190 -18.90 -7.75 -6.38
C ASP A 190 -19.53 -6.36 -6.23
N ASN A 191 -19.08 -5.36 -6.99
CA ASN A 191 -19.65 -4.01 -6.97
C ASN A 191 -20.71 -3.84 -8.07
N THR A 192 -21.92 -4.34 -7.81
CA THR A 192 -23.04 -4.28 -8.76
C THR A 192 -23.58 -2.87 -8.99
N ASP A 193 -23.47 -2.00 -7.99
CA ASP A 193 -24.00 -0.62 -8.03
C ASP A 193 -23.13 0.34 -8.86
N ASN A 194 -21.83 0.09 -8.91
CA ASN A 194 -20.87 0.87 -9.70
C ASN A 194 -19.78 -0.08 -10.22
N PRO A 195 -20.08 -0.91 -11.23
CA PRO A 195 -19.18 -1.96 -11.71
C PRO A 195 -17.88 -1.38 -12.27
N TYR A 196 -16.79 -2.09 -12.05
CA TYR A 196 -15.50 -1.75 -12.64
C TYR A 196 -15.44 -2.19 -14.10
N ARG A 197 -14.78 -1.39 -14.92
CA ARG A 197 -14.62 -1.59 -16.36
C ARG A 197 -13.16 -1.39 -16.76
N ALA A 198 -12.80 -1.88 -17.93
CA ALA A 198 -11.52 -1.54 -18.54
C ALA A 198 -11.37 -0.02 -18.66
N GLY A 199 -10.19 0.51 -18.41
CA GLY A 199 -9.91 1.95 -18.38
C GLY A 199 -10.23 2.65 -17.06
N ASP A 200 -10.84 1.96 -16.07
CA ASP A 200 -11.06 2.56 -14.75
C ASP A 200 -9.77 2.73 -13.97
N ILE A 201 -9.63 3.87 -13.32
CA ILE A 201 -8.51 4.13 -12.42
C ILE A 201 -8.85 3.60 -11.03
N VAL A 202 -8.02 2.67 -10.54
CA VAL A 202 -8.17 1.99 -9.25
C VAL A 202 -6.92 2.13 -8.40
N GLY A 203 -7.07 1.96 -7.08
CA GLY A 203 -5.93 1.88 -6.18
C GLY A 203 -5.11 0.61 -6.41
N GLN A 204 -3.83 0.75 -6.70
CA GLN A 204 -2.91 -0.36 -6.96
C GLN A 204 -2.20 -0.83 -5.69
N GLU A 205 -1.78 0.08 -4.84
CA GLU A 205 -1.04 -0.18 -3.59
C GLU A 205 -1.54 0.71 -2.44
N GLY A 206 -1.13 0.40 -1.22
CA GLY A 206 -1.36 1.23 -0.04
C GLY A 206 -2.84 1.41 0.34
N LEU A 207 -3.15 2.54 0.98
CA LEU A 207 -4.51 2.93 1.35
C LEU A 207 -5.41 3.13 0.13
N GLU A 208 -4.85 3.60 -0.98
CA GLU A 208 -5.57 3.72 -2.25
C GLU A 208 -6.18 2.37 -2.68
N SER A 209 -5.41 1.29 -2.54
CA SER A 209 -5.88 -0.05 -2.87
C SER A 209 -6.82 -0.65 -1.81
N THR A 210 -6.48 -0.50 -0.53
CA THR A 210 -7.27 -1.09 0.56
C THR A 210 -8.66 -0.48 0.65
N TYR A 211 -8.73 0.84 0.48
CA TYR A 211 -9.96 1.62 0.63
C TYR A 211 -10.53 2.14 -0.69
N ASP A 212 -10.17 1.52 -1.82
CA ASP A 212 -10.63 1.91 -3.14
C ASP A 212 -12.16 2.06 -3.21
N LYS A 213 -12.90 1.13 -2.60
CA LYS A 213 -14.36 1.16 -2.52
C LYS A 213 -14.94 2.45 -1.89
N TYR A 214 -14.23 3.03 -0.93
CA TYR A 214 -14.65 4.27 -0.26
C TYR A 214 -14.19 5.50 -1.04
N LEU A 215 -12.94 5.47 -1.52
CA LEU A 215 -12.34 6.56 -2.27
C LEU A 215 -12.98 6.73 -3.65
N ARG A 216 -13.36 5.63 -4.31
CA ARG A 216 -14.03 5.68 -5.61
C ARG A 216 -15.45 6.22 -5.45
N GLY A 217 -15.78 7.30 -6.17
CA GLY A 217 -17.12 7.86 -6.23
C GLY A 217 -18.08 6.99 -7.05
N ARG A 218 -19.26 7.50 -7.28
CA ARG A 218 -20.20 6.99 -8.26
C ARG A 218 -20.17 7.88 -9.49
N ASP A 219 -19.90 7.27 -10.64
CA ASP A 219 -19.89 8.01 -11.90
C ASP A 219 -21.28 8.56 -12.23
N GLY A 220 -21.27 9.75 -12.80
CA GLY A 220 -22.42 10.32 -13.47
C GLY A 220 -22.53 9.84 -14.91
N TYR A 221 -23.55 10.31 -15.57
CA TYR A 221 -23.74 10.06 -17.01
C TYR A 221 -24.49 11.20 -17.68
N ARG A 222 -24.21 11.41 -18.96
CA ARG A 222 -25.02 12.20 -19.87
C ARG A 222 -25.76 11.25 -20.82
N GLU A 223 -27.06 11.36 -20.88
CA GLU A 223 -27.84 10.68 -21.91
C GLU A 223 -27.89 11.59 -23.11
N VAL A 224 -27.36 11.13 -24.22
CA VAL A 224 -27.29 11.87 -25.48
C VAL A 224 -28.04 11.12 -26.57
N GLU A 225 -28.72 11.86 -27.42
CA GLU A 225 -29.30 11.33 -28.64
C GLU A 225 -28.24 11.36 -29.75
N VAL A 226 -28.04 10.22 -30.42
CA VAL A 226 -27.08 10.10 -31.52
C VAL A 226 -27.77 9.76 -32.82
N ASP A 227 -27.18 10.22 -33.94
CA ASP A 227 -27.63 9.85 -35.28
C ASP A 227 -27.18 8.41 -35.66
N SER A 228 -27.53 7.96 -36.86
CA SER A 228 -27.14 6.64 -37.39
C SER A 228 -25.62 6.46 -37.55
N ARG A 229 -24.84 7.53 -37.46
CA ARG A 229 -23.40 7.57 -37.50
C ARG A 229 -22.80 7.75 -36.11
N GLY A 230 -23.67 7.86 -35.04
CA GLY A 230 -23.28 8.02 -33.66
C GLY A 230 -22.95 9.43 -33.21
N ARG A 231 -23.13 10.44 -34.07
CA ARG A 231 -22.85 11.84 -33.72
C ARG A 231 -23.93 12.37 -32.79
N ILE A 232 -23.50 13.03 -31.73
CA ILE A 232 -24.40 13.63 -30.74
C ILE A 232 -25.25 14.72 -31.39
N GLN A 233 -26.58 14.56 -31.34
CA GLN A 233 -27.53 15.50 -31.83
C GLN A 233 -28.03 16.43 -30.72
N ARG A 234 -28.33 15.90 -29.57
CA ARG A 234 -28.73 16.67 -28.39
C ARG A 234 -28.48 15.90 -27.08
N GLU A 235 -28.37 16.64 -25.99
CA GLU A 235 -28.34 16.10 -24.64
C GLU A 235 -29.79 15.96 -24.13
N LEU A 236 -30.10 14.77 -23.56
CA LEU A 236 -31.43 14.44 -23.05
C LEU A 236 -31.51 14.63 -21.55
N SER A 237 -30.51 14.10 -20.82
CA SER A 237 -30.43 14.18 -19.37
C SER A 237 -28.98 14.15 -18.88
N VAL A 238 -28.73 14.72 -17.69
CA VAL A 238 -27.44 14.66 -17.01
C VAL A 238 -27.65 14.19 -15.58
N ALA A 239 -27.00 13.10 -15.21
CA ALA A 239 -26.83 12.70 -13.81
C ALA A 239 -25.41 13.04 -13.37
N LEU A 240 -25.28 13.96 -12.43
CA LEU A 240 -23.96 14.39 -11.92
C LEU A 240 -23.23 13.26 -11.17
N PRO A 241 -21.91 13.17 -11.28
CA PRO A 241 -21.12 12.21 -10.55
C PRO A 241 -21.16 12.52 -9.04
N GLN A 242 -21.07 11.46 -8.23
CA GLN A 242 -21.00 11.57 -6.79
C GLN A 242 -19.55 11.32 -6.35
N PRO A 243 -18.88 12.30 -5.70
CA PRO A 243 -17.52 12.12 -5.18
C PRO A 243 -17.40 10.92 -4.24
N GLY A 244 -16.21 10.34 -4.20
CA GLY A 244 -15.86 9.35 -3.18
C GLY A 244 -15.82 9.94 -1.77
N GLN A 245 -15.73 9.08 -0.77
CA GLN A 245 -15.59 9.51 0.62
C GLN A 245 -14.14 9.94 0.89
N ASP A 246 -13.99 11.00 1.69
CA ASP A 246 -12.68 11.38 2.21
C ASP A 246 -12.24 10.42 3.31
N LEU A 247 -10.96 10.10 3.33
CA LEU A 247 -10.34 9.31 4.40
C LEU A 247 -9.55 10.22 5.34
N VAL A 248 -9.70 10.04 6.63
CA VAL A 248 -8.82 10.63 7.64
C VAL A 248 -7.96 9.53 8.21
N THR A 249 -6.65 9.70 8.07
CA THR A 249 -5.67 8.73 8.56
C THR A 249 -5.29 8.98 10.01
N THR A 250 -4.55 8.05 10.61
CA THR A 250 -3.94 8.19 11.93
C THR A 250 -2.58 8.90 11.88
N ILE A 251 -2.09 9.23 10.69
CA ILE A 251 -0.75 9.78 10.46
C ILE A 251 -0.60 11.20 11.03
N ASP A 252 0.37 11.37 11.90
CA ASP A 252 0.92 12.68 12.28
C ASP A 252 2.02 13.05 11.28
N LEU A 253 1.78 14.10 10.49
CA LEU A 253 2.67 14.45 9.38
C LEU A 253 4.06 14.88 9.86
N ASP A 254 4.18 15.56 11.01
CA ASP A 254 5.48 16.02 11.51
C ASP A 254 6.33 14.82 11.97
N LEU A 255 5.72 13.84 12.65
CA LEU A 255 6.40 12.60 13.03
C LEU A 255 6.83 11.81 11.78
N GLN A 256 5.97 11.77 10.75
CA GLN A 256 6.28 11.11 9.49
C GLN A 256 7.47 11.77 8.78
N LEU A 257 7.45 13.10 8.63
CA LEU A 257 8.53 13.85 7.97
C LEU A 257 9.84 13.67 8.71
N THR A 258 9.81 13.74 10.05
CA THR A 258 11.01 13.49 10.87
C THR A 258 11.53 12.06 10.66
N ALA A 259 10.66 11.05 10.64
CA ALA A 259 11.06 9.66 10.42
C ALA A 259 11.70 9.45 9.03
N GLU A 260 11.13 10.05 7.99
CA GLU A 260 11.69 10.00 6.62
C GLU A 260 13.04 10.72 6.55
N GLU A 261 13.17 11.86 7.18
CA GLU A 261 14.42 12.61 7.25
C GLU A 261 15.53 11.80 7.91
N GLN A 262 15.24 11.13 9.05
CA GLN A 262 16.22 10.27 9.71
C GLN A 262 16.69 9.12 8.80
N LEU A 263 15.80 8.53 8.02
CA LEU A 263 16.17 7.47 7.07
C LEU A 263 16.96 8.03 5.88
N ARG A 264 16.54 9.17 5.33
CA ARG A 264 17.22 9.84 4.21
C ARG A 264 18.65 10.27 4.56
N ASN A 265 18.87 10.67 5.83
CA ASN A 265 20.17 11.07 6.36
C ASN A 265 20.98 9.90 6.92
N SER A 266 20.43 8.68 6.96
CA SER A 266 21.17 7.51 7.43
C SER A 266 22.31 7.13 6.46
N PRO A 267 23.41 6.50 6.94
CA PRO A 267 24.59 6.26 6.10
C PRO A 267 24.32 5.49 4.80
N ASN A 268 23.45 4.48 4.87
CA ASN A 268 23.12 3.65 3.70
C ASN A 268 21.78 4.04 3.05
N LYS A 269 21.09 5.03 3.59
CA LYS A 269 19.78 5.48 3.09
C LYS A 269 18.82 4.31 2.85
N ARG A 270 18.79 3.36 3.77
CA ARG A 270 17.95 2.15 3.71
C ARG A 270 17.48 1.78 5.10
N GLY A 271 16.17 1.63 5.23
CA GLY A 271 15.60 1.24 6.51
C GLY A 271 14.12 1.52 6.63
N VAL A 272 13.63 1.41 7.85
CA VAL A 272 12.23 1.64 8.20
C VAL A 272 12.12 2.21 9.60
N ILE A 273 11.19 3.12 9.78
CA ILE A 273 10.77 3.63 11.10
C ILE A 273 9.25 3.56 11.16
N VAL A 274 8.72 2.97 12.23
CA VAL A 274 7.28 2.95 12.50
C VAL A 274 7.04 3.52 13.89
N VAL A 275 6.08 4.43 14.00
CA VAL A 275 5.62 5.06 15.24
C VAL A 275 4.17 4.68 15.48
N MET A 276 3.83 4.26 16.69
CA MET A 276 2.51 3.72 17.05
C MET A 276 2.05 4.27 18.40
N GLU A 277 0.74 4.51 18.53
CA GLU A 277 0.09 4.79 19.80
C GLU A 277 -0.17 3.48 20.56
N PRO A 278 0.42 3.28 21.76
CA PRO A 278 0.36 1.99 22.44
C PRO A 278 -1.02 1.57 22.95
N GLN A 279 -1.94 2.51 23.11
CA GLN A 279 -3.25 2.26 23.72
C GLN A 279 -4.38 2.03 22.71
N SER A 280 -4.10 2.21 21.40
CA SER A 280 -5.10 2.04 20.34
C SER A 280 -4.60 1.17 19.18
N GLY A 281 -3.29 1.13 18.94
CA GLY A 281 -2.69 0.54 17.75
C GLY A 281 -2.69 1.49 16.53
N GLU A 282 -3.06 2.77 16.71
CA GLU A 282 -2.94 3.77 15.65
C GLU A 282 -1.49 3.95 15.21
N ILE A 283 -1.22 3.83 13.92
CA ILE A 283 0.11 4.10 13.35
C ILE A 283 0.20 5.60 13.09
N LEU A 284 1.08 6.27 13.83
CA LEU A 284 1.29 7.72 13.75
C LEU A 284 2.27 8.09 12.64
N ALA A 285 3.23 7.22 12.34
CA ALA A 285 4.15 7.35 11.21
C ALA A 285 4.62 5.97 10.74
N MET A 286 4.82 5.82 9.44
CA MET A 286 5.39 4.62 8.82
C MET A 286 6.26 5.04 7.63
N ALA A 287 7.53 5.20 7.87
CA ALA A 287 8.53 5.55 6.87
C ALA A 287 9.31 4.32 6.42
N SER A 288 9.41 4.09 5.13
CA SER A 288 10.25 3.06 4.48
C SER A 288 11.13 3.73 3.43
N TYR A 289 12.43 3.47 3.44
CA TYR A 289 13.37 4.13 2.53
C TYR A 289 14.34 3.10 1.90
N PRO A 290 14.70 3.23 0.61
CA PRO A 290 14.32 4.30 -0.30
C PRO A 290 12.83 4.31 -0.63
N THR A 291 12.35 5.44 -1.14
CA THR A 291 10.97 5.74 -1.48
C THR A 291 10.82 6.08 -2.97
N PHE A 292 9.62 6.40 -3.42
CA PHE A 292 9.29 6.72 -4.80
C PHE A 292 8.21 7.82 -4.85
N ASP A 293 8.07 8.50 -5.99
CA ASP A 293 6.99 9.47 -6.22
C ASP A 293 5.75 8.78 -6.82
N PRO A 294 4.62 8.69 -6.09
CA PRO A 294 3.37 8.10 -6.60
C PRO A 294 2.80 8.82 -7.83
N ASN A 295 3.12 10.12 -8.01
CA ASN A 295 2.68 10.88 -9.17
C ASN A 295 3.24 10.32 -10.48
N LEU A 296 4.36 9.59 -10.43
CA LEU A 296 4.90 8.90 -11.60
C LEU A 296 3.86 7.95 -12.21
N PHE A 297 3.19 7.17 -11.39
CA PHE A 297 2.23 6.16 -11.85
C PHE A 297 0.87 6.76 -12.19
N SER A 298 0.45 7.82 -11.50
CA SER A 298 -0.86 8.45 -11.68
C SER A 298 -0.91 9.55 -12.74
N GLN A 299 0.25 10.09 -13.15
CA GLN A 299 0.30 11.27 -14.02
C GLN A 299 1.29 11.13 -15.18
N ARG A 300 2.44 10.49 -14.98
CA ARG A 300 3.56 10.52 -15.94
C ARG A 300 3.85 9.18 -16.61
N ILE A 301 3.19 8.09 -16.20
CA ILE A 301 3.49 6.74 -16.70
C ILE A 301 3.26 6.61 -18.23
N SER A 302 2.41 7.44 -18.82
CA SER A 302 2.14 7.45 -20.26
C SER A 302 3.19 8.20 -21.07
N THR A 303 4.07 9.00 -20.44
CA THR A 303 5.15 9.69 -21.16
C THR A 303 6.37 8.77 -21.35
N PRO A 304 7.20 8.98 -22.40
CA PRO A 304 8.43 8.22 -22.60
C PRO A 304 9.38 8.30 -21.40
N GLU A 305 9.55 9.48 -20.81
CA GLU A 305 10.40 9.72 -19.64
C GLU A 305 9.83 9.02 -18.40
N GLY A 306 8.52 9.12 -18.15
CA GLY A 306 7.86 8.46 -17.04
C GLY A 306 7.95 6.94 -17.14
N ARG A 307 7.79 6.37 -18.35
CA ARG A 307 7.99 4.93 -18.58
C ARG A 307 9.43 4.50 -18.29
N LYS A 308 10.41 5.28 -18.70
CA LYS A 308 11.83 5.03 -18.40
C LYS A 308 12.11 5.09 -16.90
N GLU A 309 11.56 6.09 -16.20
CA GLU A 309 11.68 6.24 -14.75
C GLU A 309 11.03 5.07 -14.01
N ALA A 310 9.81 4.66 -14.37
CA ALA A 310 9.13 3.50 -13.79
C ALA A 310 9.92 2.20 -13.99
N ASN A 311 10.46 1.97 -15.18
CA ASN A 311 11.32 0.82 -15.46
C ASN A 311 12.62 0.85 -14.65
N ALA A 312 13.19 2.03 -14.40
CA ALA A 312 14.35 2.17 -13.53
C ALA A 312 14.02 1.81 -12.08
N LEU A 313 12.89 2.29 -11.54
CA LEU A 313 12.40 1.94 -10.19
C LEU A 313 12.17 0.43 -10.02
N LEU A 314 11.58 -0.22 -11.02
CA LEU A 314 11.30 -1.67 -10.97
C LEU A 314 12.59 -2.52 -10.98
N ARG A 315 13.67 -2.01 -11.58
CA ARG A 315 14.96 -2.70 -11.69
C ARG A 315 15.98 -2.25 -10.64
N ASP A 316 15.63 -1.27 -9.82
CA ASP A 316 16.53 -0.76 -8.79
C ASP A 316 16.83 -1.84 -7.75
N PRO A 317 18.10 -2.25 -7.55
CA PRO A 317 18.48 -3.25 -6.57
C PRO A 317 18.18 -2.81 -5.11
N LEU A 318 17.97 -1.52 -4.87
CA LEU A 318 17.57 -0.99 -3.58
C LEU A 318 16.05 -1.13 -3.32
N THR A 319 15.29 -1.59 -4.32
CA THR A 319 13.86 -1.90 -4.23
C THR A 319 13.02 -0.77 -3.61
N PRO A 320 12.95 0.43 -4.23
CA PRO A 320 12.23 1.58 -3.65
C PRO A 320 10.72 1.37 -3.50
N LEU A 321 10.11 0.50 -4.32
CA LEU A 321 8.69 0.15 -4.21
C LEU A 321 8.37 -0.81 -3.06
N PHE A 322 9.39 -1.34 -2.38
CA PHE A 322 9.22 -2.37 -1.35
C PHE A 322 8.96 -1.75 0.02
N ASN A 323 7.74 -1.94 0.56
CA ASN A 323 7.41 -1.49 1.93
C ASN A 323 8.12 -2.37 2.97
N ARG A 324 9.21 -1.86 3.52
CA ARG A 324 10.05 -2.58 4.50
C ARG A 324 9.37 -2.84 5.82
N ALA A 325 8.37 -2.02 6.19
CA ALA A 325 7.69 -2.16 7.48
C ALA A 325 6.89 -3.46 7.61
N ILE A 326 6.25 -3.90 6.50
CA ILE A 326 5.29 -5.01 6.49
C ILE A 326 5.71 -6.17 5.58
N ARG A 327 6.70 -5.95 4.71
CA ARG A 327 7.18 -6.97 3.76
C ARG A 327 8.63 -7.37 3.98
N GLY A 328 9.45 -6.51 4.59
CA GLY A 328 10.82 -6.82 4.99
C GLY A 328 10.84 -7.82 6.15
N ARG A 329 11.61 -8.89 6.00
CA ARG A 329 11.86 -9.87 7.06
C ARG A 329 13.31 -9.81 7.45
N TYR A 330 13.56 -9.42 8.69
CA TYR A 330 14.91 -9.21 9.19
C TYR A 330 15.13 -9.97 10.50
N PRO A 331 16.33 -10.49 10.77
CA PRO A 331 16.63 -11.00 12.10
C PRO A 331 16.43 -9.89 13.13
N PRO A 332 15.64 -10.10 14.19
CA PRO A 332 15.37 -9.07 15.20
C PRO A 332 16.56 -8.80 16.13
N GLY A 333 17.51 -9.73 16.18
CA GLY A 333 18.62 -9.68 17.13
C GLY A 333 18.13 -9.51 18.57
N SER A 334 18.82 -8.71 19.34
CA SER A 334 18.53 -8.52 20.77
C SER A 334 17.16 -7.89 21.09
N THR A 335 16.39 -7.40 20.11
CA THR A 335 15.01 -6.97 20.37
C THR A 335 14.09 -8.14 20.68
N TRP A 336 14.41 -9.33 20.20
CA TRP A 336 13.75 -10.60 20.50
C TRP A 336 13.77 -10.99 21.97
N LYS A 337 14.77 -10.50 22.71
CA LYS A 337 14.96 -10.83 24.13
C LYS A 337 13.83 -10.37 25.04
N ILE A 338 13.05 -9.36 24.61
CA ILE A 338 11.95 -8.84 25.43
C ILE A 338 10.76 -9.81 25.46
N PRO A 339 10.19 -10.28 24.33
CA PRO A 339 9.21 -11.36 24.37
C PRO A 339 9.74 -12.62 25.07
N MET A 340 11.01 -12.98 24.84
CA MET A 340 11.66 -14.12 25.54
C MET A 340 11.69 -13.95 27.06
N ALA A 341 11.95 -12.73 27.57
CA ALA A 341 11.95 -12.44 29.00
C ALA A 341 10.54 -12.62 29.59
N VAL A 342 9.52 -12.09 28.94
CA VAL A 342 8.10 -12.25 29.35
C VAL A 342 7.75 -13.74 29.39
N ALA A 343 7.98 -14.44 28.28
CA ALA A 343 7.66 -15.87 28.18
C ALA A 343 8.43 -16.73 29.19
N GLY A 344 9.70 -16.40 29.45
CA GLY A 344 10.52 -17.08 30.46
C GLY A 344 9.96 -16.96 31.89
N LEU A 345 9.38 -15.81 32.21
CA LEU A 345 8.66 -15.58 33.49
C LEU A 345 7.34 -16.32 33.52
N GLN A 346 6.50 -16.18 32.48
CA GLN A 346 5.19 -16.83 32.38
C GLN A 346 5.28 -18.36 32.42
N GLN A 347 6.31 -18.94 31.80
CA GLN A 347 6.51 -20.38 31.74
C GLN A 347 7.29 -20.93 32.97
N GLY A 348 7.68 -20.06 33.90
CA GLY A 348 8.39 -20.45 35.11
C GLY A 348 9.86 -20.90 34.88
N ALA A 349 10.41 -20.64 33.69
CA ALA A 349 11.84 -20.91 33.40
C ALA A 349 12.77 -20.03 34.27
N ILE A 350 12.30 -18.86 34.63
CA ILE A 350 12.82 -17.93 35.63
C ILE A 350 11.66 -17.39 36.46
N THR A 351 11.95 -16.88 37.65
CA THR A 351 10.98 -16.25 38.54
C THR A 351 11.51 -14.91 39.02
N ILE A 352 10.63 -14.03 39.50
CA ILE A 352 11.04 -12.73 40.05
C ILE A 352 12.05 -12.88 41.17
N LYS A 353 11.85 -13.88 42.05
CA LYS A 353 12.76 -14.17 43.18
C LYS A 353 14.07 -14.85 42.77
N ASN A 354 14.08 -15.53 41.63
CA ASN A 354 15.24 -16.22 41.10
C ASN A 354 15.34 -16.08 39.59
N SER A 355 15.81 -14.92 39.15
CA SER A 355 16.02 -14.59 37.73
C SER A 355 17.50 -14.60 37.31
N HIS A 356 18.39 -15.10 38.17
CA HIS A 356 19.83 -15.17 37.89
C HIS A 356 20.17 -16.31 36.93
N LEU A 357 20.91 -16.01 35.85
CA LEU A 357 21.51 -17.00 34.95
C LEU A 357 22.96 -16.62 34.65
N VAL A 358 23.86 -17.58 34.71
CA VAL A 358 25.31 -17.35 34.58
C VAL A 358 25.67 -16.90 33.17
N CYS A 359 26.58 -15.93 33.05
CA CYS A 359 27.19 -15.51 31.79
C CYS A 359 28.70 -15.38 31.90
N GLY A 360 29.42 -16.46 31.62
CA GLY A 360 30.88 -16.49 31.56
C GLY A 360 31.48 -16.08 30.22
N GLY A 361 30.85 -15.09 29.52
CA GLY A 361 31.32 -14.64 28.20
C GLY A 361 30.76 -15.44 27.01
N GLY A 362 29.86 -16.41 27.27
CA GLY A 362 29.23 -17.24 26.25
C GLY A 362 28.66 -18.55 26.77
N ILE A 363 28.42 -19.49 25.86
CA ILE A 363 27.97 -20.85 26.18
C ILE A 363 28.62 -21.87 25.26
N GLN A 364 28.99 -23.02 25.83
CA GLN A 364 29.43 -24.19 25.08
C GLN A 364 28.25 -25.15 24.89
N VAL A 365 27.94 -25.49 23.64
CA VAL A 365 26.94 -26.51 23.31
C VAL A 365 27.56 -27.49 22.32
N GLY A 366 27.73 -28.73 22.74
CA GLY A 366 28.51 -29.70 21.98
C GLY A 366 29.93 -29.17 21.71
N ASN A 367 30.36 -29.20 20.46
CA ASN A 367 31.70 -28.73 20.05
C ASN A 367 31.71 -27.23 19.67
N LYS A 368 30.61 -26.49 19.88
CA LYS A 368 30.48 -25.09 19.44
C LYS A 368 30.39 -24.16 20.64
N PHE A 369 31.26 -23.15 20.65
CA PHE A 369 31.20 -22.05 21.60
C PHE A 369 30.53 -20.82 20.96
N THR A 370 29.42 -20.36 21.55
CA THR A 370 28.70 -19.14 21.12
C THR A 370 29.02 -18.01 22.11
N ARG A 371 29.62 -16.94 21.60
CA ARG A 371 30.11 -15.82 22.41
C ARG A 371 28.98 -14.90 22.85
N CYS A 372 29.12 -14.28 24.01
CA CYS A 372 28.42 -13.08 24.43
C CYS A 372 29.29 -11.85 24.14
N MET A 373 28.70 -10.66 24.06
CA MET A 373 29.43 -9.40 23.87
C MET A 373 30.33 -9.05 25.06
N GLY A 374 30.11 -9.67 26.23
CA GLY A 374 30.93 -9.49 27.42
C GLY A 374 30.73 -10.64 28.43
N SER A 375 31.56 -10.67 29.49
CA SER A 375 31.36 -11.55 30.65
C SER A 375 30.60 -10.77 31.72
N HIS A 376 29.35 -11.19 32.00
CA HIS A 376 28.45 -10.46 32.90
C HIS A 376 28.25 -11.12 34.26
N GLY A 377 29.01 -12.21 34.57
CA GLY A 377 28.91 -12.95 35.84
C GLY A 377 27.58 -13.72 35.93
N SER A 378 26.78 -13.43 36.93
CA SER A 378 25.45 -14.02 37.13
C SER A 378 24.40 -12.92 37.23
N PRO A 379 24.08 -12.25 36.10
CA PRO A 379 23.09 -11.17 36.10
C PRO A 379 21.68 -11.69 36.38
N GLU A 380 20.90 -10.88 37.08
CA GLU A 380 19.44 -11.01 37.11
C GLU A 380 18.81 -10.46 35.81
N LEU A 381 17.51 -10.68 35.61
CA LEU A 381 16.82 -10.33 34.38
C LEU A 381 16.94 -8.84 34.01
N HIS A 382 16.76 -7.94 34.99
CA HIS A 382 16.90 -6.48 34.76
C HIS A 382 18.26 -6.13 34.14
N VAL A 383 19.36 -6.60 34.78
CA VAL A 383 20.73 -6.37 34.30
C VAL A 383 20.99 -7.06 32.96
N ALA A 384 20.43 -8.24 32.76
CA ALA A 384 20.57 -8.96 31.50
C ALA A 384 19.88 -8.23 30.33
N ILE A 385 18.72 -7.61 30.54
CA ILE A 385 18.03 -6.76 29.54
C ILE A 385 18.85 -5.49 29.30
N ARG A 386 19.24 -4.77 30.37
CA ARG A 386 20.02 -3.52 30.32
C ARG A 386 21.30 -3.68 29.50
N ASN A 387 22.10 -4.69 29.83
CA ASN A 387 23.39 -4.97 29.19
C ASN A 387 23.25 -5.78 27.89
N SER A 388 22.02 -6.16 27.51
CA SER A 388 21.77 -7.02 26.35
C SER A 388 22.54 -8.35 26.38
N CYS A 389 22.63 -9.02 27.55
CA CYS A 389 23.47 -10.18 27.80
C CYS A 389 23.02 -11.42 27.01
N ASP A 390 23.71 -11.77 25.91
CA ASP A 390 23.39 -12.96 25.12
C ASP A 390 23.50 -14.24 25.92
N GLY A 391 24.57 -14.40 26.75
CA GLY A 391 24.82 -15.58 27.57
C GLY A 391 23.68 -15.88 28.54
N TYR A 392 22.96 -14.86 29.02
CA TYR A 392 21.75 -15.03 29.81
C TYR A 392 20.63 -15.65 28.97
N PHE A 393 20.35 -15.06 27.83
CA PHE A 393 19.24 -15.50 26.95
C PHE A 393 19.50 -16.84 26.28
N TYR A 394 20.76 -17.22 26.03
CA TYR A 394 21.10 -18.58 25.60
C TYR A 394 20.62 -19.63 26.62
N ARG A 395 20.87 -19.40 27.92
CA ARG A 395 20.47 -20.30 28.98
C ARG A 395 18.98 -20.27 29.24
N LEU A 396 18.35 -19.09 29.12
CA LEU A 396 16.90 -18.97 29.18
C LEU A 396 16.25 -19.79 28.08
N GLY A 397 16.73 -19.64 26.84
CA GLY A 397 16.22 -20.41 25.71
C GLY A 397 16.39 -21.92 25.89
N LEU A 398 17.52 -22.39 26.37
CA LEU A 398 17.73 -23.81 26.67
C LEU A 398 16.81 -24.32 27.79
N LYS A 399 16.49 -23.50 28.80
CA LYS A 399 15.52 -23.85 29.85
C LYS A 399 14.08 -23.93 29.30
N MET A 400 13.70 -23.05 28.37
CA MET A 400 12.39 -23.05 27.73
C MET A 400 12.26 -24.15 26.67
N GLY A 401 13.36 -24.49 26.00
CA GLY A 401 13.37 -25.34 24.81
C GLY A 401 12.70 -24.71 23.60
N LEU A 402 12.74 -25.42 22.48
CA LEU A 402 12.06 -24.94 21.25
C LEU A 402 10.54 -24.75 21.46
N ASP A 403 9.90 -25.70 22.13
CA ASP A 403 8.44 -25.67 22.32
C ASP A 403 8.01 -24.46 23.17
N GLY A 404 8.81 -24.06 24.16
CA GLY A 404 8.61 -22.84 24.94
C GLY A 404 8.79 -21.57 24.11
N ILE A 405 9.77 -21.56 23.20
CA ILE A 405 9.96 -20.45 22.26
C ILE A 405 8.79 -20.37 21.26
N MET A 406 8.34 -21.50 20.71
CA MET A 406 7.18 -21.54 19.80
C MET A 406 5.91 -21.06 20.50
N LYS A 407 5.69 -21.43 21.78
CA LYS A 407 4.57 -20.92 22.57
C LYS A 407 4.63 -19.39 22.70
N MET A 408 5.78 -18.80 22.97
CA MET A 408 5.96 -17.34 22.97
C MET A 408 5.63 -16.72 21.61
N VAL A 409 6.08 -17.34 20.52
CA VAL A 409 5.77 -16.88 19.16
C VAL A 409 4.25 -16.84 18.90
N ASP A 410 3.52 -17.88 19.32
CA ASP A 410 2.07 -17.98 19.19
C ASP A 410 1.33 -16.96 20.10
N GLU A 411 1.83 -16.74 21.31
CA GLU A 411 1.26 -15.77 22.25
C GLU A 411 1.34 -14.35 21.71
N PHE A 412 2.49 -13.96 21.17
CA PHE A 412 2.70 -12.63 20.58
C PHE A 412 2.25 -12.50 19.11
N ASP A 413 1.63 -13.55 18.53
CA ASP A 413 1.22 -13.62 17.11
C ASP A 413 2.36 -13.27 16.12
N LEU A 414 3.61 -13.57 16.47
CA LEU A 414 4.76 -13.26 15.62
C LEU A 414 4.80 -14.10 14.35
N ASN A 415 4.11 -15.24 14.30
CA ASN A 415 3.93 -16.11 13.14
C ASN A 415 2.63 -15.84 12.36
N LYS A 416 1.99 -14.71 12.59
CA LYS A 416 0.78 -14.28 11.90
C LYS A 416 0.96 -12.91 11.27
N LYS A 417 0.05 -12.53 10.38
CA LYS A 417 -0.08 -11.14 9.94
C LYS A 417 -0.53 -10.27 11.11
N THR A 418 -0.05 -9.03 11.16
CA THR A 418 -0.51 -8.08 12.19
C THR A 418 -1.96 -7.65 11.97
N GLY A 419 -2.44 -7.75 10.72
CA GLY A 419 -3.75 -7.32 10.30
C GLY A 419 -3.84 -5.82 9.98
N VAL A 420 -2.69 -5.17 9.76
CA VAL A 420 -2.65 -3.78 9.33
C VAL A 420 -3.44 -3.58 8.04
N ASP A 421 -4.12 -2.46 7.93
CA ASP A 421 -4.97 -2.09 6.81
C ASP A 421 -4.17 -1.64 5.55
N LEU A 422 -3.12 -2.41 5.24
CA LEU A 422 -2.31 -2.29 4.02
C LEU A 422 -2.27 -3.63 3.27
N PRO A 423 -2.21 -3.60 1.93
CA PRO A 423 -2.11 -4.82 1.13
C PRO A 423 -0.72 -5.45 1.26
N HIS A 424 -0.63 -6.72 0.89
CA HIS A 424 0.63 -7.46 0.72
C HIS A 424 1.49 -7.62 1.99
N GLU A 425 0.90 -7.50 3.19
CA GLU A 425 1.60 -7.83 4.43
C GLU A 425 2.09 -9.28 4.40
N LEU A 426 3.35 -9.51 4.79
CA LEU A 426 3.96 -10.82 4.88
C LEU A 426 3.98 -11.33 6.33
N VAL A 427 3.79 -12.63 6.49
CA VAL A 427 3.97 -13.33 7.77
C VAL A 427 5.46 -13.44 8.07
N SER A 428 5.87 -13.20 9.31
CA SER A 428 7.26 -13.42 9.77
C SER A 428 7.64 -14.91 9.69
N TRP A 429 8.92 -15.20 9.56
CA TRP A 429 9.46 -16.53 9.70
C TRP A 429 10.00 -16.70 11.12
N THR A 430 9.52 -17.71 11.83
CA THR A 430 9.81 -17.92 13.25
C THR A 430 10.38 -19.32 13.48
N PRO A 431 11.10 -19.54 14.59
CA PRO A 431 11.74 -20.81 14.87
C PRO A 431 10.73 -21.95 14.91
N SER A 432 10.99 -22.98 14.13
CA SER A 432 10.27 -24.26 14.19
C SER A 432 11.09 -25.37 13.56
N ARG A 433 10.70 -26.64 13.83
CA ARG A 433 11.32 -27.81 13.21
C ARG A 433 11.11 -27.80 11.70
N GLU A 434 9.93 -27.38 11.25
CA GLU A 434 9.54 -27.26 9.83
C GLU A 434 10.37 -26.19 9.13
N PHE A 435 10.58 -25.03 9.76
CA PHE A 435 11.43 -23.98 9.21
C PHE A 435 12.87 -24.50 9.02
N LYS A 436 13.46 -25.13 10.03
CA LYS A 436 14.80 -25.70 9.90
C LYS A 436 14.86 -26.73 8.78
N ALA A 437 13.94 -27.68 8.75
CA ALA A 437 13.90 -28.72 7.71
C ALA A 437 13.82 -28.13 6.30
N ARG A 438 12.99 -27.11 6.11
CA ARG A 438 12.79 -26.43 4.82
C ARG A 438 14.04 -25.69 4.33
N PHE A 439 14.77 -25.05 5.22
CA PHE A 439 15.92 -24.20 4.88
C PHE A 439 17.28 -24.90 5.09
N THR A 440 17.29 -26.15 5.52
CA THR A 440 18.53 -26.94 5.61
C THR A 440 19.03 -27.26 4.20
N PRO A 441 20.28 -26.92 3.84
CA PRO A 441 20.85 -27.26 2.55
C PRO A 441 20.85 -28.78 2.29
N LYS A 442 20.83 -29.18 1.01
CA LYS A 442 20.86 -30.60 0.63
C LYS A 442 22.12 -31.27 1.23
N GLY A 443 21.89 -32.37 1.98
CA GLY A 443 22.94 -33.10 2.71
C GLY A 443 23.23 -32.57 4.12
N GLY A 444 22.55 -31.48 4.56
CA GLY A 444 22.61 -31.01 5.95
C GLY A 444 21.67 -31.81 6.87
N ASP A 445 21.84 -31.62 8.19
CA ASP A 445 21.00 -32.25 9.20
C ASP A 445 19.79 -31.36 9.56
N PRO A 446 18.54 -31.76 9.22
CA PRO A 446 17.34 -31.02 9.50
C PRO A 446 16.86 -31.14 10.96
N THR A 447 17.49 -32.00 11.75
CA THR A 447 17.08 -32.24 13.14
C THR A 447 17.39 -31.02 14.00
N TRP A 448 16.39 -30.57 14.79
CA TRP A 448 16.59 -29.47 15.74
C TRP A 448 17.50 -29.92 16.90
N LYS A 449 18.50 -29.10 17.23
CA LYS A 449 19.49 -29.35 18.29
C LYS A 449 19.52 -28.17 19.27
N ASP A 450 20.10 -28.38 20.44
CA ASP A 450 20.27 -27.35 21.47
C ASP A 450 20.95 -26.09 20.94
N ILE A 451 21.90 -26.22 20.03
CA ILE A 451 22.58 -25.09 19.42
C ILE A 451 21.61 -24.22 18.56
N ASP A 452 20.60 -24.83 17.95
CA ASP A 452 19.57 -24.11 17.21
C ASP A 452 18.66 -23.32 18.16
N THR A 453 18.35 -23.92 19.33
CA THR A 453 17.63 -23.25 20.42
C THR A 453 18.43 -22.06 20.95
N VAL A 454 19.73 -22.16 21.05
CA VAL A 454 20.61 -21.04 21.43
C VAL A 454 20.46 -19.90 20.40
N TYR A 455 20.52 -20.20 19.11
CA TYR A 455 20.35 -19.16 18.07
C TYR A 455 18.95 -18.52 18.07
N ALA A 456 17.90 -19.32 18.20
CA ALA A 456 16.53 -18.87 18.31
C ALA A 456 16.23 -18.07 19.59
N SER A 457 17.05 -18.15 20.61
CA SER A 457 16.82 -17.46 21.89
C SER A 457 17.23 -16.00 21.91
N PHE A 458 18.00 -15.54 20.92
CA PHE A 458 18.47 -14.15 20.84
C PHE A 458 18.21 -13.46 19.49
N GLY A 459 17.30 -14.03 18.69
CA GLY A 459 16.79 -13.40 17.49
C GLY A 459 17.69 -13.54 16.26
N GLN A 460 18.34 -14.71 16.08
CA GLN A 460 19.27 -14.95 14.96
C GLN A 460 18.98 -16.29 14.28
N VAL A 461 19.37 -16.40 13.02
CA VAL A 461 19.37 -17.61 12.19
C VAL A 461 17.97 -18.13 11.83
N TYR A 462 17.07 -18.28 12.80
CA TYR A 462 15.72 -18.85 12.60
C TYR A 462 14.60 -17.81 12.75
N ASP A 463 14.96 -16.61 13.18
CA ASP A 463 14.05 -15.53 13.48
C ASP A 463 14.14 -14.46 12.39
N PHE A 464 13.08 -14.30 11.59
CA PHE A 464 12.98 -13.26 10.55
C PHE A 464 11.62 -12.60 10.67
N VAL A 465 11.56 -11.45 11.34
CA VAL A 465 10.31 -10.75 11.63
C VAL A 465 10.16 -9.51 10.79
N THR A 466 8.91 -9.13 10.53
CA THR A 466 8.63 -7.81 9.97
C THR A 466 8.76 -6.76 11.08
N PRO A 467 9.27 -5.56 10.78
CA PRO A 467 9.40 -4.48 11.77
C PRO A 467 8.09 -4.15 12.47
N LEU A 468 6.97 -4.16 11.74
CA LEU A 468 5.66 -3.90 12.34
C LEU A 468 5.23 -5.00 13.32
N ALA A 469 5.45 -6.28 13.00
CA ALA A 469 5.15 -7.39 13.91
C ALA A 469 5.99 -7.30 15.19
N MET A 470 7.27 -6.92 15.07
CA MET A 470 8.16 -6.75 16.22
C MET A 470 7.73 -5.55 17.07
N LEU A 471 7.37 -4.40 16.45
CA LEU A 471 6.84 -3.26 17.20
C LEU A 471 5.56 -3.63 17.94
N ARG A 472 4.61 -4.28 17.28
CA ARG A 472 3.34 -4.73 17.86
C ARG A 472 3.56 -5.60 19.11
N ALA A 473 4.51 -6.54 19.06
CA ALA A 473 4.86 -7.38 20.21
C ALA A 473 5.45 -6.56 21.37
N GLN A 474 6.33 -5.59 21.08
CA GLN A 474 6.91 -4.71 22.10
C GLN A 474 5.87 -3.76 22.71
N VAL A 475 4.95 -3.25 21.89
CA VAL A 475 3.82 -2.42 22.34
C VAL A 475 2.91 -3.20 23.29
N ALA A 476 2.67 -4.49 23.03
CA ALA A 476 1.92 -5.34 23.95
C ALA A 476 2.62 -5.48 25.30
N VAL A 477 3.95 -5.55 25.33
CA VAL A 477 4.70 -5.51 26.60
C VAL A 477 4.56 -4.13 27.26
N ALA A 478 4.71 -3.05 26.50
CA ALA A 478 4.64 -1.68 27.02
C ALA A 478 3.30 -1.35 27.70
N ASN A 479 2.18 -1.80 27.14
CA ASN A 479 0.83 -1.47 27.60
C ASN A 479 0.20 -2.50 28.56
N GLY A 480 0.99 -3.43 29.10
CA GLY A 480 0.52 -4.43 30.05
C GLY A 480 -0.25 -5.60 29.43
N GLY A 481 0.10 -6.00 28.22
CA GLY A 481 -0.39 -7.22 27.57
C GLY A 481 -1.48 -7.04 26.51
N ARG A 482 -1.79 -5.83 26.09
CA ARG A 482 -2.82 -5.59 25.04
C ARG A 482 -2.18 -5.60 23.65
N LEU A 483 -2.46 -6.64 22.87
CA LEU A 483 -1.94 -6.83 21.51
C LEU A 483 -2.95 -6.31 20.48
N TYR A 484 -2.92 -5.01 20.23
CA TYR A 484 -3.81 -4.34 19.27
C TYR A 484 -3.53 -4.73 17.81
N VAL A 485 -4.53 -4.58 16.94
CA VAL A 485 -4.35 -4.61 15.49
C VAL A 485 -3.90 -3.24 15.03
N PRO A 486 -2.69 -3.11 14.43
CA PRO A 486 -2.21 -1.83 13.93
C PRO A 486 -3.09 -1.32 12.80
N HIS A 487 -3.31 0.00 12.73
CA HIS A 487 -4.13 0.58 11.66
C HIS A 487 -3.74 2.01 11.30
N LEU A 488 -4.09 2.40 10.08
CA LEU A 488 -3.78 3.70 9.47
C LEU A 488 -5.02 4.55 9.19
N LEU A 489 -6.21 3.92 9.05
CA LEU A 489 -7.45 4.65 8.83
C LEU A 489 -8.15 4.95 10.15
N LYS A 490 -8.52 6.21 10.37
CA LYS A 490 -9.30 6.67 11.51
C LYS A 490 -10.80 6.67 11.17
N GLU A 491 -11.16 7.27 10.04
CA GLU A 491 -12.55 7.38 9.60
C GLU A 491 -12.65 7.63 8.10
N ALA A 492 -13.83 7.31 7.53
CA ALA A 492 -14.25 7.81 6.23
C ALA A 492 -15.42 8.79 6.43
N ARG A 493 -15.37 9.91 5.75
CA ARG A 493 -16.39 10.96 5.85
C ARG A 493 -16.92 11.36 4.47
N PRO A 494 -18.21 11.70 4.35
CA PRO A 494 -18.75 12.18 3.09
C PRO A 494 -18.13 13.53 2.70
N VAL A 495 -17.94 13.75 1.40
CA VAL A 495 -17.57 15.05 0.87
C VAL A 495 -18.75 16.01 1.03
N LYS A 496 -18.55 17.18 1.64
CA LYS A 496 -19.59 18.16 1.84
C LYS A 496 -20.05 18.77 0.51
N GLY A 497 -21.34 18.74 0.24
CA GLY A 497 -21.98 19.83 -0.51
C GLY A 497 -22.30 19.63 -1.97
N ILE A 498 -22.42 18.41 -2.55
CA ILE A 498 -22.88 18.26 -3.93
C ILE A 498 -24.00 17.20 -4.02
N GLY A 499 -25.23 17.68 -4.20
CA GLY A 499 -26.41 16.90 -4.59
C GLY A 499 -27.19 16.22 -3.47
N PRO A 500 -28.35 15.59 -3.79
CA PRO A 500 -29.25 14.98 -2.82
C PRO A 500 -28.69 13.77 -2.04
N PHE A 501 -27.44 13.40 -2.28
CA PHE A 501 -26.76 12.28 -1.64
C PHE A 501 -25.63 12.71 -0.70
N ALA A 502 -25.60 13.96 -0.25
CA ALA A 502 -24.66 14.51 0.74
C ALA A 502 -24.81 13.88 2.15
N GLU A 503 -25.77 12.98 2.35
CA GLU A 503 -26.09 12.34 3.63
C GLU A 503 -25.45 10.95 3.82
N ARG A 504 -24.29 10.68 3.26
CA ARG A 504 -23.56 9.50 3.75
C ARG A 504 -23.08 9.80 5.16
N ALA A 505 -23.49 8.95 6.12
CA ALA A 505 -23.03 9.09 7.50
C ALA A 505 -21.48 8.97 7.55
N ARG A 506 -20.88 9.76 8.44
CA ARG A 506 -19.48 9.56 8.85
C ARG A 506 -19.32 8.12 9.31
N GLN A 507 -18.37 7.40 8.75
CA GLN A 507 -18.16 6.00 9.05
C GLN A 507 -16.88 5.85 9.87
N THR A 508 -17.04 5.39 11.10
CA THR A 508 -15.94 4.89 11.91
C THR A 508 -15.78 3.40 11.65
N PHE A 509 -14.57 2.92 11.75
CA PHE A 509 -14.27 1.51 11.55
C PHE A 509 -14.11 0.83 12.90
N ASP A 510 -15.00 -0.12 13.20
CA ASP A 510 -14.86 -0.95 14.38
C ASP A 510 -13.57 -1.76 14.29
N ARG A 511 -12.78 -1.67 15.35
CA ARG A 511 -11.55 -2.43 15.49
C ARG A 511 -11.81 -3.60 16.43
N PRO A 512 -11.24 -4.78 16.14
CA PRO A 512 -11.36 -5.88 17.06
C PRO A 512 -10.71 -5.52 18.40
N ASP A 513 -11.29 -6.02 19.48
CA ASP A 513 -10.68 -5.91 20.79
C ASP A 513 -9.26 -6.48 20.77
N PRO A 514 -8.33 -5.89 21.55
CA PRO A 514 -6.96 -6.40 21.60
C PRO A 514 -6.95 -7.81 22.19
N LYS A 515 -6.11 -8.68 21.61
CA LYS A 515 -5.77 -9.94 22.24
C LYS A 515 -5.05 -9.64 23.55
N LEU A 516 -5.49 -10.25 24.64
CA LEU A 516 -4.88 -10.08 25.95
C LEU A 516 -3.81 -11.15 26.19
N LEU A 517 -2.62 -10.70 26.53
CA LEU A 517 -1.53 -11.54 27.03
C LEU A 517 -1.59 -11.50 28.57
N ASP A 518 -1.47 -12.65 29.21
CA ASP A 518 -1.45 -12.72 30.68
C ASP A 518 -0.04 -12.35 31.19
N ILE A 519 0.19 -11.05 31.41
CA ILE A 519 1.44 -10.53 31.96
C ILE A 519 1.17 -9.97 33.34
N PRO A 520 1.50 -10.72 34.44
CA PRO A 520 1.33 -10.23 35.79
C PRO A 520 2.06 -8.90 36.03
N ALA A 521 1.47 -8.01 36.83
CA ALA A 521 1.97 -6.64 37.02
C ALA A 521 3.40 -6.58 37.56
N ASP A 522 3.78 -7.48 38.43
CA ASP A 522 5.13 -7.58 39.00
C ASP A 522 6.17 -8.08 37.98
N GLN A 523 5.79 -9.05 37.12
CA GLN A 523 6.60 -9.48 35.99
C GLN A 523 6.76 -8.38 34.94
N HIS A 524 5.67 -7.66 34.64
CA HIS A 524 5.67 -6.50 33.76
C HIS A 524 6.65 -5.44 34.25
N GLN A 525 6.57 -5.06 35.55
CA GLN A 525 7.48 -4.08 36.15
C GLN A 525 8.95 -4.48 36.04
N LEU A 526 9.28 -5.76 36.23
CA LEU A 526 10.65 -6.24 36.10
C LEU A 526 11.19 -6.10 34.68
N VAL A 527 10.39 -6.47 33.67
CA VAL A 527 10.79 -6.38 32.26
C VAL A 527 10.89 -4.89 31.82
N VAL A 528 9.90 -4.08 32.13
CA VAL A 528 9.88 -2.63 31.82
C VAL A 528 11.05 -1.94 32.52
N GLY A 529 11.34 -2.27 33.78
CA GLY A 529 12.50 -1.75 34.53
C GLY A 529 13.82 -2.05 33.80
N GLY A 530 14.00 -3.27 33.31
CA GLY A 530 15.16 -3.61 32.50
C GLY A 530 15.25 -2.82 31.19
N MET A 531 14.11 -2.60 30.49
CA MET A 531 14.05 -1.76 29.28
C MET A 531 14.29 -0.28 29.57
N TRP A 532 13.81 0.23 30.70
CA TRP A 532 14.12 1.58 31.17
C TRP A 532 15.61 1.73 31.43
N GLY A 533 16.23 0.75 32.08
CA GLY A 533 17.66 0.72 32.35
C GLY A 533 18.54 0.74 31.09
N VAL A 534 18.06 0.17 29.97
CA VAL A 534 18.76 0.24 28.66
C VAL A 534 19.03 1.69 28.24
N VAL A 535 18.13 2.62 28.55
CA VAL A 535 18.23 4.04 28.13
C VAL A 535 18.81 4.91 29.26
N ASN A 536 18.44 4.64 30.51
CA ASN A 536 18.60 5.62 31.59
C ASN A 536 19.73 5.27 32.59
N GLU A 537 20.11 3.98 32.70
CA GLU A 537 21.15 3.55 33.63
C GLU A 537 22.57 3.51 33.02
N PRO A 538 23.60 3.68 33.84
CA PRO A 538 24.98 3.42 33.42
C PRO A 538 25.15 2.01 32.85
N GLY A 539 25.85 1.88 31.72
CA GLY A 539 26.03 0.60 31.01
C GLY A 539 24.87 0.20 30.11
N GLY A 540 23.80 0.97 30.08
CA GLY A 540 22.70 0.77 29.15
C GLY A 540 23.11 1.01 27.69
N THR A 541 22.60 0.20 26.76
CA THR A 541 23.01 0.18 25.34
C THR A 541 22.29 1.22 24.49
N GLY A 542 21.23 1.87 25.01
CA GLY A 542 20.36 2.82 24.30
C GLY A 542 20.47 4.26 24.79
N GLY A 543 21.50 4.61 25.56
CA GLY A 543 21.67 5.93 26.18
C GLY A 543 21.64 7.12 25.21
N ALA A 544 21.93 6.92 23.94
CA ALA A 544 21.82 7.94 22.88
C ALA A 544 20.39 8.45 22.65
N THR A 545 19.37 7.73 23.15
CA THR A 545 17.95 8.16 23.04
C THR A 545 17.50 8.94 24.28
N ARG A 546 18.29 9.00 25.34
CA ARG A 546 17.92 9.60 26.62
C ARG A 546 17.50 11.08 26.46
N ILE A 547 16.38 11.44 27.08
CA ILE A 547 15.89 12.81 27.19
C ILE A 547 15.64 13.10 28.68
N ALA A 548 16.18 14.21 29.17
CA ALA A 548 16.02 14.60 30.58
C ALA A 548 14.54 14.89 30.89
N GLY A 549 14.04 14.29 31.97
CA GLY A 549 12.64 14.46 32.40
C GLY A 549 11.63 13.65 31.62
N PHE A 550 12.06 12.82 30.64
CA PHE A 550 11.17 11.94 29.89
C PHE A 550 11.67 10.49 29.95
N ASP A 551 10.97 9.66 30.68
CA ASP A 551 11.37 8.27 30.94
C ASP A 551 11.12 7.41 29.70
N ILE A 552 12.19 7.10 28.97
CA ILE A 552 12.15 6.23 27.81
C ILE A 552 12.56 4.82 28.21
N ALA A 553 11.77 3.82 27.85
CA ALA A 553 12.13 2.40 27.89
C ALA A 553 12.41 1.89 26.48
N GLY A 554 13.42 1.04 26.30
CA GLY A 554 13.74 0.54 24.97
C GLY A 554 14.66 -0.67 24.96
N LYS A 555 14.94 -1.15 23.75
CA LYS A 555 15.88 -2.24 23.52
C LYS A 555 16.62 -2.05 22.20
N THR A 556 17.94 -2.01 22.26
CA THR A 556 18.79 -2.07 21.07
C THR A 556 18.85 -3.48 20.50
N GLY A 557 18.95 -3.58 19.19
CA GLY A 557 19.23 -4.82 18.47
C GLY A 557 20.35 -4.61 17.47
N THR A 558 21.11 -5.68 17.25
CA THR A 558 22.11 -5.76 16.20
C THR A 558 21.91 -7.11 15.52
N ALA A 559 21.49 -7.09 14.27
CA ALA A 559 21.19 -8.31 13.53
C ALA A 559 22.33 -8.63 12.58
N GLN A 560 22.99 -9.75 12.80
CA GLN A 560 24.12 -10.18 11.97
C GLN A 560 23.64 -10.55 10.56
N VAL A 561 24.28 -9.95 9.55
CA VAL A 561 24.07 -10.28 8.14
C VAL A 561 25.08 -11.30 7.65
N VAL A 562 26.30 -11.23 8.17
CA VAL A 562 27.40 -12.14 7.86
C VAL A 562 28.12 -12.55 9.14
N GLY A 563 28.87 -13.67 9.10
CA GLY A 563 29.66 -14.12 10.25
C GLY A 563 30.67 -13.06 10.71
N LEU A 564 30.93 -13.00 12.01
CA LEU A 564 31.89 -12.07 12.63
C LEU A 564 33.24 -12.05 11.87
N GLY A 565 33.72 -10.86 11.55
CA GLY A 565 34.98 -10.65 10.82
C GLY A 565 34.91 -10.84 9.31
N LYS A 566 33.73 -11.12 8.73
CA LYS A 566 33.50 -11.22 7.30
C LYS A 566 32.80 -9.98 6.71
N ASP A 567 32.73 -8.91 7.47
CA ASP A 567 32.13 -7.64 7.06
C ASP A 567 32.99 -6.98 5.95
N THR A 568 32.35 -6.68 4.81
CA THR A 568 32.95 -6.01 3.66
C THR A 568 32.61 -4.50 3.60
N GLY A 569 32.02 -3.95 4.66
CA GLY A 569 31.52 -2.56 4.68
C GLY A 569 30.15 -2.38 4.05
N LYS A 570 29.76 -3.21 3.09
CA LYS A 570 28.44 -3.19 2.43
C LYS A 570 27.40 -4.12 3.07
N ASN A 571 27.87 -5.10 3.86
CA ASN A 571 27.05 -6.12 4.51
C ASN A 571 27.22 -6.10 6.05
N LYS A 572 27.37 -4.90 6.61
CA LYS A 572 27.33 -4.69 8.07
C LYS A 572 26.03 -5.16 8.66
N ASP A 573 26.02 -5.36 9.95
CA ASP A 573 24.83 -5.72 10.70
C ASP A 573 23.72 -4.67 10.56
N HIS A 574 22.46 -5.10 10.69
CA HIS A 574 21.34 -4.16 10.76
C HIS A 574 21.23 -3.57 12.17
N SER A 575 21.03 -2.25 12.20
CA SER A 575 20.86 -1.49 13.44
C SER A 575 19.38 -1.43 13.81
N TRP A 576 19.00 -1.99 14.96
CA TRP A 576 17.65 -1.92 15.48
C TRP A 576 17.58 -1.13 16.77
N PHE A 577 16.49 -0.41 16.94
CA PHE A 577 16.08 0.12 18.24
C PHE A 577 14.55 0.16 18.33
N VAL A 578 14.01 -0.42 19.39
CA VAL A 578 12.60 -0.34 19.73
C VAL A 578 12.46 0.34 21.08
N SER A 579 11.49 1.24 21.21
CA SER A 579 11.28 1.98 22.44
C SER A 579 9.86 2.49 22.56
N TYR A 580 9.51 2.89 23.77
CA TYR A 580 8.27 3.57 24.09
C TYR A 580 8.47 4.55 25.25
N ALA A 581 7.59 5.51 25.37
CA ALA A 581 7.65 6.52 26.42
C ALA A 581 6.26 7.11 26.70
N PRO A 582 6.00 7.62 27.93
CA PRO A 582 6.79 7.33 29.14
C PRO A 582 6.82 5.84 29.48
N ALA A 583 7.87 5.37 30.14
CA ALA A 583 8.08 3.94 30.41
C ALA A 583 6.94 3.26 31.16
N TRP A 584 6.35 3.98 32.14
CA TRP A 584 5.32 3.44 33.03
C TRP A 584 3.89 3.77 32.63
N LYS A 585 3.70 4.69 31.69
CA LYS A 585 2.43 5.09 31.09
C LYS A 585 2.65 5.41 29.63
N PRO A 586 2.83 4.41 28.77
CA PRO A 586 3.26 4.64 27.39
C PRO A 586 2.19 5.38 26.57
N GLU A 587 2.62 6.48 25.93
CA GLU A 587 1.83 7.35 25.05
C GLU A 587 2.27 7.19 23.58
N ILE A 588 3.55 6.88 23.38
CA ILE A 588 4.14 6.69 22.06
C ILE A 588 5.14 5.54 22.08
N ALA A 589 5.13 4.71 21.06
CA ALA A 589 6.08 3.63 20.84
C ALA A 589 6.62 3.68 19.41
N MET A 590 7.86 3.26 19.21
CA MET A 590 8.46 3.24 17.88
C MET A 590 9.52 2.20 17.71
N ILE A 591 9.74 1.80 16.46
CA ILE A 591 10.82 0.93 16.05
C ILE A 591 11.57 1.59 14.89
N ALA A 592 12.89 1.57 14.96
CA ALA A 592 13.78 1.96 13.88
C ALA A 592 14.67 0.78 13.50
N LEU A 593 14.73 0.51 12.21
CA LEU A 593 15.67 -0.41 11.57
C LEU A 593 16.42 0.34 10.49
N ILE A 594 17.76 0.37 10.58
CA ILE A 594 18.62 0.92 9.54
C ILE A 594 19.51 -0.21 9.02
N GLU A 595 19.39 -0.46 7.72
CA GLU A 595 20.06 -1.61 7.09
C GLU A 595 21.58 -1.39 6.95
N ASN A 596 22.37 -2.42 7.31
CA ASN A 596 23.80 -2.55 7.01
C ASN A 596 24.68 -1.41 7.53
N VAL A 597 24.40 -0.88 8.73
CA VAL A 597 25.16 0.23 9.32
C VAL A 597 25.92 -0.19 10.61
N GLY A 598 25.53 -1.28 11.26
CA GLY A 598 26.15 -1.79 12.48
C GLY A 598 25.28 -1.65 13.73
N PHE A 599 25.86 -1.26 14.86
CA PHE A 599 25.23 -1.32 16.19
C PHE A 599 23.98 -0.44 16.34
N GLY A 600 22.93 -1.00 16.97
CA GLY A 600 21.63 -0.34 17.23
C GLY A 600 21.74 0.95 18.03
N GLY A 601 22.55 0.96 19.08
CA GLY A 601 22.78 2.14 19.91
C GLY A 601 23.49 3.30 19.19
N LYS A 602 24.17 3.04 18.06
CA LYS A 602 24.94 4.04 17.32
C LYS A 602 24.12 4.71 16.21
N PHE A 603 23.18 4.01 15.58
CA PHE A 603 22.47 4.51 14.40
C PHE A 603 20.96 4.61 14.60
N ALA A 604 20.31 3.54 15.08
CA ALA A 604 18.86 3.53 15.26
C ALA A 604 18.41 4.35 16.49
N ALA A 605 19.16 4.29 17.61
CA ALA A 605 18.81 5.02 18.81
C ALA A 605 18.83 6.57 18.64
N PRO A 606 19.84 7.18 17.98
CA PRO A 606 19.82 8.62 17.70
C PRO A 606 18.68 9.04 16.78
N ALA A 607 18.32 8.22 15.77
CA ALA A 607 17.18 8.51 14.91
C ALA A 607 15.87 8.59 15.70
N VAL A 608 15.68 7.65 16.63
CA VAL A 608 14.52 7.63 17.54
C VAL A 608 14.51 8.83 18.50
N HIS A 609 15.67 9.28 18.99
CA HIS A 609 15.78 10.49 19.81
C HIS A 609 15.17 11.72 19.13
N ASN A 610 15.46 11.92 17.84
CA ASN A 610 14.94 13.05 17.08
C ASN A 610 13.41 12.99 16.92
N ILE A 611 12.84 11.78 16.77
CA ILE A 611 11.39 11.60 16.68
C ILE A 611 10.72 11.92 18.03
N TYR A 612 11.33 11.53 19.16
CA TYR A 612 10.84 11.94 20.47
C TYR A 612 10.87 13.46 20.65
N ASN A 613 11.89 14.15 20.18
CA ASN A 613 11.94 15.61 20.22
C ASN A 613 10.79 16.25 19.44
N THR A 614 10.45 15.72 18.25
CA THR A 614 9.29 16.16 17.48
C THR A 614 7.98 15.87 18.22
N TYR A 615 7.83 14.69 18.82
CA TYR A 615 6.66 14.37 19.64
C TYR A 615 6.52 15.31 20.83
N LEU A 616 7.60 15.52 21.59
CA LEU A 616 7.62 16.38 22.78
C LEU A 616 7.28 17.83 22.45
N SER A 617 7.73 18.35 21.32
CA SER A 617 7.41 19.73 20.91
C SER A 617 5.92 19.99 20.79
N LYS A 618 5.11 18.93 20.56
CA LYS A 618 3.66 18.98 20.44
C LYS A 618 2.93 18.58 21.73
N ALA A 619 3.30 17.43 22.29
CA ALA A 619 2.58 16.82 23.40
C ALA A 619 3.05 17.31 24.77
N HIS A 620 4.35 17.63 24.90
CA HIS A 620 5.00 18.02 26.15
C HIS A 620 6.00 19.17 25.88
N PRO A 621 5.52 20.39 25.49
CA PRO A 621 6.40 21.50 25.10
C PRO A 621 7.38 21.91 26.20
N GLU A 622 7.04 21.68 27.46
CA GLU A 622 7.86 21.94 28.63
C GLU A 622 9.12 21.07 28.68
N LEU A 623 9.11 19.90 28.07
CA LEU A 623 10.22 18.95 27.98
C LEU A 623 10.99 19.04 26.65
N ALA A 624 10.42 19.74 25.67
CA ALA A 624 11.04 19.89 24.36
C ALA A 624 12.37 20.67 24.46
N PRO A 625 13.39 20.32 23.64
CA PRO A 625 14.60 21.11 23.55
C PRO A 625 14.24 22.55 23.20
N LYS A 626 14.75 23.52 23.99
CA LYS A 626 14.62 24.95 23.65
C LYS A 626 15.44 25.21 22.38
N THR A 627 14.80 25.05 21.23
CA THR A 627 15.40 25.40 19.94
C THR A 627 15.53 26.92 19.90
N GLY A 628 16.75 27.43 19.68
CA GLY A 628 16.92 28.77 19.15
C GLY A 628 16.11 28.93 17.85
N PRO A 629 15.74 30.13 17.40
CA PRO A 629 14.79 30.34 16.32
C PRO A 629 15.22 29.61 15.07
N GLN A 630 14.51 28.48 14.75
CA GLN A 630 14.60 27.86 13.44
C GLN A 630 13.90 28.78 12.44
N ALA A 631 14.63 29.14 11.39
CA ALA A 631 14.07 29.86 10.26
C ALA A 631 12.83 29.09 9.75
N SER A 632 11.66 29.69 9.87
CA SER A 632 10.42 29.23 9.29
C SER A 632 10.62 29.05 7.79
N THR A 633 10.66 27.82 7.34
CA THR A 633 10.51 27.51 5.91
C THR A 633 9.03 27.76 5.58
N GLU A 634 8.74 28.99 5.14
CA GLU A 634 7.48 29.29 4.46
C GLU A 634 7.35 28.32 3.27
N VAL A 635 6.43 27.39 3.38
CA VAL A 635 5.95 26.65 2.22
C VAL A 635 5.21 27.64 1.35
N ALA A 636 5.87 28.08 0.28
CA ALA A 636 5.32 29.00 -0.69
C ALA A 636 4.05 28.38 -1.30
N THR A 637 2.92 28.96 -0.94
CA THR A 637 1.67 28.85 -1.70
C THR A 637 1.85 29.59 -3.03
N ARG A 638 2.11 28.86 -4.10
CA ARG A 638 1.88 29.30 -5.49
C ARG A 638 1.34 28.17 -6.33
#